data_130e26afad76d92cff44490f25a9b878
#
_entry.id   130e26afad76d92cff44490f25a9b878
#
_cell.length_a   1.000
_cell.length_b   1.000
_cell.length_c   1.000
_cell.angle_alpha   90.00
_cell.angle_beta   90.00
_cell.angle_gamma   90.00
#
_symmetry.space_group_name_H-M   'P 1'
#
loop_
_entity.id
_entity.type
_entity.pdbx_description
1 polymer ?
#
loop_
_entity_poly.entity_id
_entity_poly.type
_entity_poly.pdbx_seq_one_letter_code
_entity_poly.pdbx_strand_id
1 'polypeptide(L)'
;MPETRRFEEERKEIRMQKEMIIVAVIIVVVVVVNITTDKYTKNCVSEINMKLEEICDMANASLEEEKENNQIIEKMDVLREEWSNFSKKLAFYIEHDEIEKVDTSIVEINEYIKLGLYDEAIPEIRKCSFILEHIKNKGELQ
;
A
#
# COMPACT_ATOMS: atom_id res chain seq x y z
N MET A 1 46.55 15.65 39.38
CA MET A 1 47.08 14.39 38.86
C MET A 1 46.76 14.30 37.37
N PRO A 2 47.72 14.45 36.47
CA PRO A 2 47.46 14.51 35.05
C PRO A 2 46.96 13.21 34.43
N GLU A 3 47.30 12.05 35.00
CA GLU A 3 46.91 10.73 34.46
C GLU A 3 45.40 10.44 34.58
N THR A 4 44.79 10.80 35.70
CA THR A 4 43.35 10.57 35.94
C THR A 4 42.47 11.37 34.98
N ARG A 5 42.86 12.59 34.61
CA ARG A 5 42.16 13.41 33.59
C ARG A 5 42.23 12.80 32.20
N ARG A 6 43.38 12.25 31.85
CA ARG A 6 43.61 11.60 30.56
C ARG A 6 42.71 10.36 30.37
N PHE A 7 42.60 9.55 31.40
CA PHE A 7 41.71 8.38 31.41
C PHE A 7 40.22 8.76 31.38
N GLU A 8 39.83 9.88 31.97
CA GLU A 8 38.45 10.37 31.91
C GLU A 8 38.11 10.94 30.51
N GLU A 9 39.05 11.62 29.86
CA GLU A 9 38.90 12.11 28.52
C GLU A 9 38.81 10.97 27.50
N GLU A 10 39.66 9.98 27.58
CA GLU A 10 39.62 8.78 26.73
C GLU A 10 38.30 8.01 26.89
N ARG A 11 37.79 7.88 28.13
CA ARG A 11 36.48 7.26 28.39
C ARG A 11 35.32 8.04 27.80
N LYS A 12 35.37 9.36 27.84
CA LYS A 12 34.36 10.25 27.22
C LYS A 12 34.40 10.15 25.71
N GLU A 13 35.56 10.10 25.08
CA GLU A 13 35.68 9.93 23.62
C GLU A 13 35.15 8.57 23.16
N ILE A 14 35.49 7.48 23.84
CA ILE A 14 34.99 6.13 23.55
C ILE A 14 33.48 6.07 23.72
N ARG A 15 32.92 6.74 24.73
CA ARG A 15 31.48 6.81 24.97
C ARG A 15 30.77 7.58 23.88
N MET A 16 31.28 8.76 23.47
CA MET A 16 30.74 9.55 22.35
C MET A 16 30.79 8.79 21.04
N GLN A 17 31.88 8.08 20.75
CA GLN A 17 31.99 7.26 19.55
C GLN A 17 30.96 6.14 19.51
N LYS A 18 30.71 5.45 20.64
CA LYS A 18 29.67 4.41 20.76
C LYS A 18 28.27 4.99 20.54
N GLU A 19 27.97 6.14 21.13
CA GLU A 19 26.69 6.82 20.97
C GLU A 19 26.48 7.26 19.51
N MET A 20 27.50 7.78 18.84
CA MET A 20 27.46 8.14 17.42
C MET A 20 27.22 6.92 16.51
N ILE A 21 27.86 5.80 16.80
CA ILE A 21 27.67 4.55 16.06
C ILE A 21 26.22 4.04 16.22
N ILE A 22 25.68 4.09 17.43
CA ILE A 22 24.28 3.68 17.69
C ILE A 22 23.32 4.56 16.90
N VAL A 23 23.50 5.87 16.91
CA VAL A 23 22.67 6.82 16.14
C VAL A 23 22.79 6.54 14.65
N ALA A 24 24.00 6.32 14.13
CA ALA A 24 24.21 5.99 12.72
C ALA A 24 23.49 4.68 12.32
N VAL A 25 23.56 3.66 13.17
CA VAL A 25 22.85 2.38 12.94
C VAL A 25 21.34 2.59 12.92
N ILE A 26 20.78 3.37 13.85
CA ILE A 26 19.36 3.70 13.89
C ILE A 26 18.93 4.40 12.62
N ILE A 27 19.69 5.38 12.14
CA ILE A 27 19.40 6.11 10.89
C ILE A 27 19.37 5.14 9.70
N VAL A 28 20.37 4.25 9.60
CA VAL A 28 20.43 3.25 8.52
C VAL A 28 19.21 2.33 8.56
N VAL A 29 18.81 1.84 9.74
CA VAL A 29 17.64 0.99 9.91
C VAL A 29 16.37 1.71 9.48
N VAL A 30 16.18 2.96 9.89
CA VAL A 30 15.01 3.77 9.49
C VAL A 30 14.95 3.96 7.98
N VAL A 31 16.08 4.27 7.34
CA VAL A 31 16.15 4.43 5.87
C VAL A 31 15.81 3.13 5.15
N VAL A 32 16.35 2.01 5.59
CA VAL A 32 16.07 0.68 5.00
C VAL A 32 14.58 0.32 5.15
N VAL A 33 14.00 0.55 6.31
CA VAL A 33 12.57 0.29 6.56
C VAL A 33 11.72 1.14 5.64
N ASN A 34 12.00 2.44 5.50
CA ASN A 34 11.25 3.33 4.62
C ASN A 34 11.29 2.89 3.15
N ILE A 35 12.47 2.56 2.62
CA ILE A 35 12.62 2.11 1.23
C ILE A 35 11.88 0.79 0.99
N THR A 36 11.97 -0.15 1.92
CA THR A 36 11.32 -1.46 1.80
C THR A 36 9.81 -1.31 1.84
N THR A 37 9.29 -0.46 2.73
CA THR A 37 7.86 -0.19 2.88
C THR A 37 7.28 0.48 1.65
N ASP A 38 7.95 1.50 1.11
CA ASP A 38 7.52 2.20 -0.12
C ASP A 38 7.44 1.23 -1.30
N LYS A 39 8.47 0.42 -1.50
CA LYS A 39 8.49 -0.60 -2.55
C LYS A 39 7.37 -1.63 -2.38
N TYR A 40 7.12 -2.08 -1.16
CA TYR A 40 6.04 -3.02 -0.86
C TYR A 40 4.67 -2.41 -1.17
N THR A 41 4.41 -1.19 -0.73
CA THR A 41 3.17 -0.44 -1.00
C THR A 41 2.94 -0.29 -2.50
N LYS A 42 3.94 0.15 -3.25
CA LYS A 42 3.87 0.32 -4.71
C LYS A 42 3.54 -1.00 -5.42
N ASN A 43 4.15 -2.10 -5.01
CA ASN A 43 3.89 -3.40 -5.59
C ASN A 43 2.46 -3.87 -5.31
N CYS A 44 1.99 -3.78 -4.06
CA CYS A 44 0.62 -4.15 -3.68
C CYS A 44 -0.42 -3.33 -4.44
N VAL A 45 -0.26 -2.02 -4.48
CA VAL A 45 -1.17 -1.11 -5.16
C VAL A 45 -1.20 -1.39 -6.68
N SER A 46 -0.04 -1.60 -7.30
CA SER A 46 0.04 -1.91 -8.73
C SER A 46 -0.63 -3.24 -9.06
N GLU A 47 -0.51 -4.24 -8.21
CA GLU A 47 -1.14 -5.54 -8.39
C GLU A 47 -2.68 -5.43 -8.32
N ILE A 48 -3.20 -4.73 -7.33
CA ILE A 48 -4.65 -4.49 -7.22
C ILE A 48 -5.18 -3.67 -8.39
N ASN A 49 -4.45 -2.62 -8.82
CA ASN A 49 -4.84 -1.82 -9.99
C ASN A 49 -4.91 -2.64 -11.28
N MET A 50 -3.94 -3.52 -11.54
CA MET A 50 -3.99 -4.40 -12.71
C MET A 50 -5.24 -5.30 -12.71
N LYS A 51 -5.60 -5.83 -11.54
CA LYS A 51 -6.81 -6.66 -11.40
C LYS A 51 -8.10 -5.85 -11.56
N LEU A 52 -8.14 -4.62 -11.06
CA LEU A 52 -9.26 -3.71 -11.28
C LEU A 52 -9.42 -3.35 -12.76
N GLU A 53 -8.33 -3.10 -13.49
CA GLU A 53 -8.36 -2.86 -14.92
C GLU A 53 -8.92 -4.08 -15.69
N GLU A 54 -8.46 -5.28 -15.36
CA GLU A 54 -8.98 -6.51 -15.96
C GLU A 54 -10.48 -6.69 -15.71
N ILE A 55 -10.94 -6.45 -14.48
CA ILE A 55 -12.37 -6.49 -14.13
C ILE A 55 -13.14 -5.40 -14.89
N CYS A 56 -12.58 -4.20 -15.04
CA CYS A 56 -13.17 -3.12 -15.80
C CYS A 56 -13.37 -3.48 -17.28
N ASP A 57 -12.36 -4.08 -17.90
CA ASP A 57 -12.41 -4.53 -19.29
C ASP A 57 -13.47 -5.62 -19.49
N MET A 58 -13.54 -6.58 -18.56
CA MET A 58 -14.57 -7.63 -18.59
C MET A 58 -15.99 -7.05 -18.38
N ALA A 59 -16.15 -6.07 -17.50
CA ALA A 59 -17.42 -5.38 -17.30
C ALA A 59 -17.87 -4.61 -18.54
N ASN A 60 -16.95 -3.91 -19.21
CA ASN A 60 -17.24 -3.24 -20.48
C ASN A 60 -17.68 -4.25 -21.57
N ALA A 61 -16.96 -5.35 -21.71
CA ALA A 61 -17.33 -6.41 -22.67
C ALA A 61 -18.71 -7.02 -22.36
N SER A 62 -19.03 -7.23 -21.07
CA SER A 62 -20.33 -7.75 -20.66
C SER A 62 -21.48 -6.79 -20.93
N LEU A 63 -21.25 -5.48 -20.84
CA LEU A 63 -22.23 -4.46 -21.25
C LEU A 63 -22.49 -4.49 -22.75
N GLU A 64 -21.43 -4.62 -23.57
CA GLU A 64 -21.56 -4.65 -25.03
C GLU A 64 -22.27 -5.92 -25.51
N GLU A 65 -22.02 -7.06 -24.85
CA GLU A 65 -22.60 -8.35 -25.19
C GLU A 65 -23.97 -8.62 -24.55
N GLU A 66 -24.43 -7.75 -23.64
CA GLU A 66 -25.65 -7.93 -22.82
C GLU A 66 -25.64 -9.29 -22.09
N LYS A 67 -24.49 -9.74 -21.60
CA LYS A 67 -24.28 -11.07 -21.06
C LYS A 67 -23.69 -11.04 -19.66
N GLU A 68 -24.28 -11.80 -18.74
CA GLU A 68 -23.68 -12.04 -17.42
C GLU A 68 -22.38 -12.83 -17.57
N ASN A 69 -21.37 -12.42 -16.83
CA ASN A 69 -20.06 -13.07 -16.81
C ASN A 69 -19.68 -13.51 -15.40
N ASN A 70 -19.88 -14.80 -15.12
CA ASN A 70 -19.53 -15.37 -13.82
C ASN A 70 -18.03 -15.29 -13.49
N GLN A 71 -17.16 -15.19 -14.48
CA GLN A 71 -15.72 -15.05 -14.27
C GLN A 71 -15.36 -13.72 -13.59
N ILE A 72 -16.15 -12.65 -13.83
CA ILE A 72 -15.95 -11.37 -13.14
C ILE A 72 -16.15 -11.51 -11.65
N ILE A 73 -17.16 -12.27 -11.24
CA ILE A 73 -17.46 -12.53 -9.82
C ILE A 73 -16.29 -13.24 -9.15
N GLU A 74 -15.76 -14.29 -9.78
CA GLU A 74 -14.59 -15.01 -9.26
C GLU A 74 -13.36 -14.11 -9.13
N LYS A 75 -13.08 -13.27 -10.16
CA LYS A 75 -11.97 -12.32 -10.13
C LYS A 75 -12.15 -11.26 -9.04
N MET A 76 -13.38 -10.82 -8.83
CA MET A 76 -13.68 -9.86 -7.78
C MET A 76 -13.48 -10.46 -6.38
N ASP A 77 -13.86 -11.72 -6.17
CA ASP A 77 -13.64 -12.42 -4.91
C ASP A 77 -12.14 -12.58 -4.61
N VAL A 78 -11.34 -12.93 -5.61
CA VAL A 78 -9.86 -12.99 -5.49
C VAL A 78 -9.28 -11.63 -5.15
N LEU A 79 -9.70 -10.57 -5.83
CA LEU A 79 -9.24 -9.20 -5.57
C LEU A 79 -9.56 -8.76 -4.14
N ARG A 80 -10.77 -9.06 -3.65
CA ARG A 80 -11.17 -8.74 -2.27
C ARG A 80 -10.32 -9.45 -1.23
N GLU A 81 -10.03 -10.72 -1.44
CA GLU A 81 -9.16 -11.49 -0.54
C GLU A 81 -7.75 -10.92 -0.50
N GLU A 82 -7.18 -10.64 -1.66
CA GLU A 82 -5.83 -10.05 -1.76
C GLU A 82 -5.77 -8.66 -1.14
N TRP A 83 -6.74 -7.80 -1.44
CA TRP A 83 -6.82 -6.48 -0.81
C TRP A 83 -6.93 -6.60 0.72
N SER A 84 -7.79 -7.49 1.24
CA SER A 84 -7.90 -7.72 2.68
C SER A 84 -6.57 -8.15 3.32
N ASN A 85 -5.74 -8.90 2.60
CA ASN A 85 -4.42 -9.29 3.08
C ASN A 85 -3.42 -8.13 3.01
N PHE A 86 -3.47 -7.30 1.96
CA PHE A 86 -2.60 -6.14 1.81
C PHE A 86 -2.98 -5.01 2.77
N SER A 87 -4.26 -4.69 2.91
CA SER A 87 -4.73 -3.58 3.74
C SER A 87 -4.33 -3.74 5.21
N LYS A 88 -4.34 -4.96 5.75
CA LYS A 88 -3.87 -5.24 7.12
C LYS A 88 -2.40 -4.89 7.33
N LYS A 89 -1.56 -5.08 6.32
CA LYS A 89 -0.13 -4.74 6.37
C LYS A 89 0.09 -3.26 6.07
N LEU A 90 -0.64 -2.73 5.10
CA LEU A 90 -0.57 -1.33 4.70
C LEU A 90 -1.07 -0.37 5.79
N ALA A 91 -1.97 -0.82 6.67
CA ALA A 91 -2.49 -0.05 7.81
C ALA A 91 -1.40 0.44 8.79
N PHE A 92 -0.20 -0.12 8.74
CA PHE A 92 0.95 0.37 9.51
C PHE A 92 1.66 1.58 8.86
N TYR A 93 1.39 1.84 7.57
CA TYR A 93 2.16 2.79 6.76
C TYR A 93 1.29 3.83 6.05
N ILE A 94 0.00 3.53 5.85
CA ILE A 94 -0.95 4.36 5.12
C ILE A 94 -2.01 4.88 6.10
N GLU A 95 -2.51 6.06 5.84
CA GLU A 95 -3.58 6.65 6.65
C GLU A 95 -4.83 5.77 6.61
N HIS A 96 -5.44 5.60 7.76
CA HIS A 96 -6.59 4.71 7.92
C HIS A 96 -7.78 5.10 7.02
N ASP A 97 -8.00 6.40 6.83
CA ASP A 97 -9.07 6.91 5.97
C ASP A 97 -8.85 6.60 4.48
N GLU A 98 -7.60 6.50 4.03
CA GLU A 98 -7.28 6.09 2.66
C GLU A 98 -7.58 4.60 2.43
N ILE A 99 -7.25 3.76 3.40
CA ILE A 99 -7.59 2.33 3.36
C ILE A 99 -9.11 2.15 3.37
N GLU A 100 -9.81 2.86 4.24
CA GLU A 100 -11.28 2.79 4.36
C GLU A 100 -11.98 3.22 3.06
N LYS A 101 -11.46 4.22 2.35
CA LYS A 101 -11.99 4.62 1.03
C LYS A 101 -11.86 3.51 0.01
N VAL A 102 -10.71 2.83 -0.03
CA VAL A 102 -10.51 1.67 -0.94
C VAL A 102 -11.39 0.50 -0.53
N ASP A 103 -11.47 0.18 0.76
CA ASP A 103 -12.35 -0.86 1.29
C ASP A 103 -13.80 -0.64 0.87
N THR A 104 -14.30 0.58 1.04
CA THR A 104 -15.67 0.97 0.66
C THR A 104 -15.89 0.82 -0.84
N SER A 105 -14.97 1.35 -1.67
CA SER A 105 -15.07 1.22 -3.13
C SER A 105 -15.07 -0.24 -3.58
N ILE A 106 -14.23 -1.09 -3.01
CA ILE A 106 -14.18 -2.52 -3.35
C ILE A 106 -15.50 -3.23 -2.99
N VAL A 107 -16.11 -2.88 -1.85
CA VAL A 107 -17.42 -3.41 -1.46
C VAL A 107 -18.48 -2.98 -2.46
N GLU A 108 -18.56 -1.71 -2.83
CA GLU A 108 -19.51 -1.17 -3.80
C GLU A 108 -19.35 -1.83 -5.18
N ILE A 109 -18.13 -1.94 -5.68
CA ILE A 109 -17.83 -2.62 -6.95
C ILE A 109 -18.33 -4.07 -6.92
N ASN A 110 -18.05 -4.78 -5.82
CA ASN A 110 -18.47 -6.17 -5.68
C ASN A 110 -20.00 -6.32 -5.70
N GLU A 111 -20.73 -5.43 -5.05
CA GLU A 111 -22.19 -5.45 -5.07
C GLU A 111 -22.75 -5.15 -6.47
N TYR A 112 -22.23 -4.13 -7.17
CA TYR A 112 -22.64 -3.84 -8.53
C TYR A 112 -22.38 -5.00 -9.50
N ILE A 113 -21.21 -5.65 -9.40
CA ILE A 113 -20.86 -6.80 -10.23
C ILE A 113 -21.81 -7.98 -9.97
N LYS A 114 -22.10 -8.28 -8.70
CA LYS A 114 -23.04 -9.35 -8.34
C LYS A 114 -24.47 -9.12 -8.82
N LEU A 115 -24.87 -7.87 -8.92
CA LEU A 115 -26.17 -7.46 -9.43
C LEU A 115 -26.22 -7.31 -10.96
N GLY A 116 -25.09 -7.51 -11.66
CA GLY A 116 -24.97 -7.29 -13.10
C GLY A 116 -25.05 -5.81 -13.52
N LEU A 117 -24.87 -4.89 -12.57
CA LEU A 117 -24.91 -3.44 -12.78
C LEU A 117 -23.52 -2.94 -13.22
N TYR A 118 -23.08 -3.36 -14.41
CA TYR A 118 -21.73 -3.05 -14.89
C TYR A 118 -21.53 -1.57 -15.23
N ASP A 119 -22.57 -0.88 -15.65
CA ASP A 119 -22.58 0.56 -15.90
C ASP A 119 -22.30 1.39 -14.63
N GLU A 120 -22.72 0.90 -13.46
CA GLU A 120 -22.42 1.49 -12.16
C GLU A 120 -21.05 1.03 -11.64
N ALA A 121 -20.67 -0.23 -11.91
CA ALA A 121 -19.40 -0.78 -11.46
C ALA A 121 -18.18 -0.08 -12.10
N ILE A 122 -18.22 0.23 -13.38
CA ILE A 122 -17.11 0.79 -14.13
C ILE A 122 -16.64 2.16 -13.58
N PRO A 123 -17.52 3.13 -13.33
CA PRO A 123 -17.11 4.39 -12.71
C PRO A 123 -16.50 4.20 -11.32
N GLU A 124 -17.05 3.28 -10.52
CA GLU A 124 -16.54 3.00 -9.19
C GLU A 124 -15.16 2.32 -9.22
N ILE A 125 -14.92 1.42 -10.19
CA ILE A 125 -13.59 0.84 -10.43
C ILE A 125 -12.59 1.94 -10.76
N ARG A 126 -12.92 2.89 -11.62
CA ARG A 126 -12.03 4.00 -11.98
C ARG A 126 -11.73 4.91 -10.80
N LYS A 127 -12.74 5.19 -9.97
CA LYS A 127 -12.57 5.93 -8.71
C LYS A 127 -11.63 5.21 -7.75
N CYS A 128 -11.81 3.91 -7.56
CA CYS A 128 -10.95 3.07 -6.73
C CYS A 128 -9.49 3.08 -7.24
N SER A 129 -9.28 2.90 -8.54
CA SER A 129 -7.96 2.98 -9.17
C SER A 129 -7.30 4.34 -8.96
N PHE A 130 -8.05 5.43 -9.04
CA PHE A 130 -7.54 6.78 -8.77
C PHE A 130 -7.06 6.93 -7.32
N ILE A 131 -7.81 6.42 -6.34
CA ILE A 131 -7.42 6.45 -4.93
C ILE A 131 -6.13 5.63 -4.72
N LEU A 132 -6.04 4.46 -5.32
CA LEU A 132 -4.86 3.60 -5.25
C LEU A 132 -3.63 4.26 -5.86
N GLU A 133 -3.75 4.91 -7.03
CA GLU A 133 -2.64 5.68 -7.62
C GLU A 133 -2.22 6.86 -6.73
N HIS A 134 -3.16 7.51 -6.05
CA HIS A 134 -2.83 8.54 -5.08
C HIS A 134 -2.00 8.00 -3.92
N ILE A 135 -2.38 6.87 -3.35
CA ILE A 135 -1.64 6.16 -2.30
C ILE A 135 -0.22 5.82 -2.77
N LYS A 136 -0.08 5.29 -3.99
CA LYS A 136 1.20 4.93 -4.58
C LYS A 136 2.15 6.11 -4.74
N ASN A 137 1.62 7.24 -5.19
CA ASN A 137 2.43 8.43 -5.50
C ASN A 137 2.73 9.30 -4.27
N LYS A 138 1.99 9.15 -3.19
CA LYS A 138 2.19 9.91 -1.93
C LYS A 138 3.57 9.66 -1.32
N GLY A 139 4.12 8.45 -1.48
CA GLY A 139 5.48 8.10 -1.05
C GLY A 139 6.60 8.82 -1.81
N GLU A 140 6.33 9.39 -3.00
CA GLU A 140 7.32 10.09 -3.82
C GLU A 140 7.50 11.57 -3.44
N LEU A 141 6.57 12.11 -2.64
CA LEU A 141 6.55 13.53 -2.23
C LEU A 141 7.17 13.78 -0.84
N GLN A 142 7.71 12.76 -0.19
CA GLN A 142 8.44 12.85 1.08
C GLN A 142 9.92 12.52 0.88
#